data_e2d05d446a4de05f3e385a0692f902fe
#
_entry.id   e2d05d446a4de05f3e385a0692f902fe
#
_cell.length_a   1.000
_cell.length_b   1.000
_cell.length_c   1.000
_cell.angle_alpha   90.00
_cell.angle_beta   90.00
_cell.angle_gamma   90.00
#
_symmetry.space_group_name_H-M   'P 1'
#
loop_
_entity.id
_entity.type
_entity.pdbx_description
1 polymer ?
#
loop_
_entity_poly.entity_id
_entity_poly.type
_entity_poly.pdbx_seq_one_letter_code
_entity_poly.pdbx_strand_id
1 'polypeptide(L)'
;YIDAGGRLDRGGRTELAMQCSVYTRTGIERIARAAFEAATERGRLVHNVTKSNVLSYGATFWDEVVKEVAAEYPDVRLEKLYVDAANLSIVSQPERYDVVVAPNLFSDILTDAAAGVVGGLGLAPSANLNPDADVPGMFEPVHGTAPDIAGEGIANPLATVLSAALLFEDLGESDAADVLRSAVETQLG
;
A
#
# COMPACT_ATOMS: atom_id res chain seq x y z
N TYR A 1 12.16 -6.38 0.07
CA TYR A 1 13.49 -6.02 0.57
C TYR A 1 14.48 -7.13 0.27
N ILE A 2 15.61 -6.80 -0.32
CA ILE A 2 16.76 -7.69 -0.37
C ILE A 2 17.55 -7.44 0.90
N ASP A 3 17.89 -8.49 1.63
CA ASP A 3 18.75 -8.40 2.82
C ASP A 3 20.20 -8.06 2.40
N ALA A 4 20.35 -6.85 1.90
CA ALA A 4 21.63 -6.28 1.49
C ALA A 4 22.05 -5.21 2.49
N GLY A 5 23.19 -5.45 3.14
CA GLY A 5 23.72 -4.57 4.17
C GLY A 5 24.67 -5.31 5.07
N GLY A 6 24.89 -4.79 6.27
CA GLY A 6 25.73 -5.43 7.25
C GLY A 6 26.10 -4.54 8.41
N ARG A 7 26.78 -5.16 9.39
CA ARG A 7 27.40 -4.46 10.51
C ARG A 7 28.90 -4.73 10.47
N LEU A 8 29.69 -3.67 10.55
CA LEU A 8 31.15 -3.72 10.61
C LEU A 8 31.63 -3.33 12.01
N ASP A 9 32.78 -3.85 12.42
CA ASP A 9 33.43 -3.58 13.72
C ASP A 9 32.47 -3.78 14.93
N ARG A 10 31.79 -4.94 14.96
CA ARG A 10 30.83 -5.26 16.03
C ARG A 10 31.46 -5.16 17.43
N GLY A 11 30.88 -4.30 18.28
CA GLY A 11 31.38 -4.02 19.62
C GLY A 11 32.56 -3.06 19.66
N GLY A 12 33.07 -2.59 18.52
CA GLY A 12 34.10 -1.57 18.42
C GLY A 12 33.55 -0.15 18.53
N ARG A 13 34.45 0.83 18.74
CA ARG A 13 34.07 2.25 18.81
C ARG A 13 33.61 2.82 17.44
N THR A 14 34.00 2.17 16.35
CA THR A 14 33.69 2.52 14.97
C THR A 14 32.63 1.59 14.36
N GLU A 15 31.88 0.90 15.20
CA GLU A 15 30.79 0.03 14.73
C GLU A 15 29.81 0.81 13.88
N LEU A 16 29.51 0.28 12.68
CA LEU A 16 28.54 0.85 11.78
C LEU A 16 27.59 -0.23 11.24
N ALA A 17 26.38 0.18 10.89
CA ALA A 17 25.39 -0.65 10.23
C ALA A 17 24.96 0.00 8.92
N MET A 18 24.77 -0.82 7.89
CA MET A 18 24.25 -0.41 6.59
C MET A 18 23.03 -1.26 6.24
N GLN A 19 22.03 -0.64 5.66
CA GLN A 19 20.89 -1.30 5.06
C GLN A 19 20.66 -0.73 3.67
N CYS A 20 20.57 -1.60 2.67
CA CYS A 20 20.34 -1.20 1.28
C CYS A 20 18.90 -1.48 0.88
N SER A 21 18.28 -0.52 0.18
CA SER A 21 17.04 -0.73 -0.56
C SER A 21 17.38 -0.86 -2.04
N VAL A 22 16.83 -1.88 -2.68
CA VAL A 22 17.06 -2.15 -4.10
C VAL A 22 15.75 -2.02 -4.86
N TYR A 23 15.76 -1.26 -5.92
CA TYR A 23 14.63 -1.04 -6.81
C TYR A 23 14.98 -1.48 -8.21
N THR A 24 14.08 -2.20 -8.88
CA THR A 24 14.22 -2.55 -10.30
C THR A 24 13.19 -1.77 -11.11
N ARG A 25 13.55 -1.37 -12.33
CA ARG A 25 12.63 -0.70 -13.25
C ARG A 25 11.34 -1.50 -13.43
N THR A 26 11.44 -2.79 -13.75
CA THR A 26 10.30 -3.68 -13.94
C THR A 26 9.37 -3.74 -12.71
N GLY A 27 9.95 -3.78 -11.50
CA GLY A 27 9.15 -3.79 -10.27
C GLY A 27 8.39 -2.47 -10.05
N ILE A 28 9.02 -1.34 -10.35
CA ILE A 28 8.37 -0.02 -10.25
C ILE A 28 7.29 0.13 -11.33
N GLU A 29 7.58 -0.23 -12.58
CA GLU A 29 6.62 -0.17 -13.68
C GLU A 29 5.37 -1.00 -13.39
N ARG A 30 5.53 -2.22 -12.87
CA ARG A 30 4.43 -3.10 -12.51
C ARG A 30 3.48 -2.46 -11.50
N ILE A 31 4.00 -1.98 -10.37
CA ILE A 31 3.15 -1.36 -9.35
C ILE A 31 2.58 -0.01 -9.80
N ALA A 32 3.34 0.75 -10.59
CA ALA A 32 2.85 2.00 -11.15
C ALA A 32 1.66 1.75 -12.09
N ARG A 33 1.75 0.81 -13.05
CA ARG A 33 0.63 0.45 -13.93
C ARG A 33 -0.59 0.02 -13.12
N ALA A 34 -0.44 -0.87 -12.16
CA ALA A 34 -1.55 -1.28 -11.30
C ALA A 34 -2.23 -0.09 -10.59
N ALA A 35 -1.45 0.89 -10.13
CA ALA A 35 -1.99 2.10 -9.50
C ALA A 35 -2.73 2.99 -10.50
N PHE A 36 -2.22 3.17 -11.72
CA PHE A 36 -2.90 3.97 -12.76
C PHE A 36 -4.15 3.27 -13.30
N GLU A 37 -4.14 1.95 -13.45
CA GLU A 37 -5.30 1.14 -13.82
C GLU A 37 -6.41 1.29 -12.78
N ALA A 38 -6.08 1.08 -11.50
CA ALA A 38 -7.03 1.28 -10.40
C ALA A 38 -7.59 2.72 -10.39
N ALA A 39 -6.78 3.75 -10.64
CA ALA A 39 -7.23 5.12 -10.70
C ALA A 39 -8.15 5.40 -11.89
N THR A 40 -8.00 4.69 -13.01
CA THR A 40 -8.87 4.85 -14.19
C THR A 40 -10.32 4.49 -13.88
N GLU A 41 -10.53 3.48 -13.02
CA GLU A 41 -11.84 3.01 -12.57
C GLU A 41 -12.44 3.84 -11.41
N ARG A 42 -11.65 4.77 -10.85
CA ARG A 42 -11.99 5.59 -9.67
C ARG A 42 -11.97 7.08 -9.99
N GLY A 43 -11.38 7.88 -9.09
CA GLY A 43 -11.30 9.35 -9.18
C GLY A 43 -10.26 9.91 -10.15
N ARG A 44 -9.51 9.05 -10.86
CA ARG A 44 -8.46 9.41 -11.82
C ARG A 44 -7.34 10.26 -11.25
N LEU A 45 -6.96 9.97 -10.01
CA LEU A 45 -5.88 10.64 -9.30
C LEU A 45 -4.95 9.63 -8.65
N VAL A 46 -3.66 9.70 -9.00
CA VAL A 46 -2.58 8.94 -8.35
C VAL A 46 -1.68 9.89 -7.58
N HIS A 47 -1.50 9.63 -6.29
CA HIS A 47 -0.47 10.26 -5.47
C HIS A 47 0.76 9.37 -5.42
N ASN A 48 1.86 9.82 -6.05
CA ASN A 48 3.17 9.18 -5.91
C ASN A 48 3.87 9.70 -4.66
N VAL A 49 4.09 8.83 -3.68
CA VAL A 49 4.65 9.24 -2.40
C VAL A 49 6.03 8.64 -2.18
N THR A 50 7.03 9.50 -2.05
CA THR A 50 8.42 9.11 -1.85
C THR A 50 9.15 10.04 -0.87
N LYS A 51 10.45 9.81 -0.67
CA LYS A 51 11.35 10.73 0.04
C LYS A 51 12.54 11.10 -0.84
N SER A 52 12.30 11.41 -2.11
CA SER A 52 13.34 11.70 -3.10
C SER A 52 14.14 12.99 -2.84
N ASN A 53 13.67 13.85 -1.96
CA ASN A 53 14.46 14.99 -1.46
C ASN A 53 15.61 14.57 -0.51
N VAL A 54 15.64 13.33 -0.05
CA VAL A 54 16.67 12.78 0.85
C VAL A 54 17.32 11.54 0.24
N LEU A 55 16.53 10.64 -0.36
CA LEU A 55 17.00 9.39 -0.94
C LEU A 55 17.31 9.58 -2.42
N SER A 56 18.50 10.13 -2.69
CA SER A 56 18.89 10.69 -4.00
C SER A 56 19.04 9.67 -5.14
N TYR A 57 19.05 8.38 -4.87
CA TYR A 57 19.19 7.36 -5.92
C TYR A 57 17.90 6.54 -6.08
N GLY A 58 17.51 5.77 -5.07
CA GLY A 58 16.37 4.85 -5.19
C GLY A 58 15.04 5.57 -5.35
N ALA A 59 14.80 6.63 -4.56
CA ALA A 59 13.52 7.33 -4.60
C ALA A 59 13.41 8.30 -5.81
N THR A 60 14.52 8.87 -6.29
CA THR A 60 14.50 9.64 -7.55
C THR A 60 14.26 8.72 -8.75
N PHE A 61 14.91 7.55 -8.78
CA PHE A 61 14.66 6.54 -9.80
C PHE A 61 13.20 6.06 -9.80
N TRP A 62 12.62 5.85 -8.60
CA TRP A 62 11.19 5.55 -8.47
C TRP A 62 10.31 6.63 -9.09
N ASP A 63 10.55 7.90 -8.72
CA ASP A 63 9.77 9.04 -9.24
C ASP A 63 9.87 9.17 -10.77
N GLU A 64 11.05 8.93 -11.34
CA GLU A 64 11.29 8.95 -12.79
C GLU A 64 10.45 7.90 -13.50
N VAL A 65 10.51 6.64 -13.04
CA VAL A 65 9.77 5.53 -13.65
C VAL A 65 8.26 5.71 -13.51
N VAL A 66 7.77 6.12 -12.34
CA VAL A 66 6.34 6.42 -12.14
C VAL A 66 5.86 7.53 -13.09
N LYS A 67 6.67 8.56 -13.31
CA LYS A 67 6.36 9.64 -14.24
C LYS A 67 6.35 9.16 -15.70
N GLU A 68 7.25 8.26 -16.07
CA GLU A 68 7.26 7.66 -17.41
C GLU A 68 5.99 6.84 -17.65
N VAL A 69 5.58 6.00 -16.69
CA VAL A 69 4.32 5.22 -16.76
C VAL A 69 3.10 6.14 -16.79
N ALA A 70 3.10 7.25 -16.06
CA ALA A 70 1.99 8.21 -16.09
C ALA A 70 1.69 8.76 -17.50
N ALA A 71 2.70 8.84 -18.38
CA ALA A 71 2.50 9.28 -19.74
C ALA A 71 1.65 8.30 -20.60
N GLU A 72 1.51 7.06 -20.18
CA GLU A 72 0.65 6.04 -20.79
C GLU A 72 -0.84 6.24 -20.42
N TYR A 73 -1.14 7.05 -19.37
CA TYR A 73 -2.47 7.28 -18.80
C TYR A 73 -2.83 8.78 -18.79
N PRO A 74 -3.05 9.40 -19.96
CA PRO A 74 -3.20 10.86 -20.08
C PRO A 74 -4.44 11.42 -19.34
N ASP A 75 -5.43 10.58 -19.08
CA ASP A 75 -6.65 10.96 -18.36
C ASP A 75 -6.56 10.82 -16.83
N VAL A 76 -5.43 10.32 -16.33
CA VAL A 76 -5.17 10.17 -14.89
C VAL A 76 -4.16 11.20 -14.41
N ARG A 77 -4.55 11.99 -13.42
CA ARG A 77 -3.68 13.01 -12.83
C ARG A 77 -2.66 12.36 -11.89
N LEU A 78 -1.40 12.73 -12.04
CA LEU A 78 -0.32 12.36 -11.12
C LEU A 78 0.04 13.56 -10.23
N GLU A 79 -0.01 13.35 -8.91
CA GLU A 79 0.53 14.27 -7.93
C GLU A 79 1.67 13.62 -7.16
N LYS A 80 2.79 14.34 -7.00
CA LYS A 80 3.92 13.88 -6.20
C LYS A 80 3.88 14.52 -4.82
N LEU A 81 4.04 13.69 -3.79
CA LEU A 81 4.16 14.14 -2.40
C LEU A 81 5.40 13.53 -1.73
N TYR A 82 5.96 14.24 -0.76
CA TYR A 82 6.91 13.63 0.16
C TYR A 82 6.16 12.93 1.30
N VAL A 83 6.70 11.81 1.76
CA VAL A 83 6.02 10.91 2.71
C VAL A 83 5.60 11.60 4.01
N ASP A 84 6.39 12.55 4.50
CA ASP A 84 6.06 13.36 5.68
C ASP A 84 4.83 14.26 5.46
N ALA A 85 4.75 14.91 4.31
CA ALA A 85 3.58 15.70 3.93
C ALA A 85 2.36 14.82 3.66
N ALA A 86 2.55 13.66 3.01
CA ALA A 86 1.48 12.70 2.78
C ALA A 86 0.93 12.16 4.11
N ASN A 87 1.78 11.78 5.05
CA ASN A 87 1.36 11.28 6.36
C ASN A 87 0.53 12.32 7.13
N LEU A 88 0.94 13.58 7.12
CA LEU A 88 0.16 14.66 7.74
C LEU A 88 -1.20 14.83 7.05
N SER A 89 -1.23 14.85 5.73
CA SER A 89 -2.47 15.13 4.99
C SER A 89 -3.42 13.92 4.94
N ILE A 90 -2.95 12.69 5.01
CA ILE A 90 -3.82 11.51 5.15
C ILE A 90 -4.66 11.60 6.44
N VAL A 91 -4.06 12.11 7.52
CA VAL A 91 -4.79 12.27 8.80
C VAL A 91 -5.70 13.50 8.79
N SER A 92 -5.29 14.61 8.18
CA SER A 92 -6.01 15.89 8.25
C SER A 92 -6.98 16.13 7.10
N GLN A 93 -6.80 15.48 5.95
CA GLN A 93 -7.56 15.65 4.71
C GLN A 93 -7.63 14.32 3.93
N PRO A 94 -8.17 13.22 4.54
CA PRO A 94 -8.17 11.90 3.91
C PRO A 94 -8.95 11.88 2.58
N GLU A 95 -9.99 12.68 2.45
CA GLU A 95 -10.82 12.83 1.26
C GLU A 95 -10.06 13.31 0.00
N ARG A 96 -8.86 13.82 0.18
CA ARG A 96 -7.98 14.26 -0.89
C ARG A 96 -7.45 13.08 -1.72
N TYR A 97 -7.34 11.92 -1.11
CA TYR A 97 -6.66 10.77 -1.68
C TYR A 97 -7.65 9.85 -2.42
N ASP A 98 -7.21 9.37 -3.57
CA ASP A 98 -7.89 8.32 -4.33
C ASP A 98 -6.99 7.07 -4.39
N VAL A 99 -5.94 7.09 -5.20
CA VAL A 99 -4.95 6.03 -5.26
C VAL A 99 -3.60 6.56 -4.82
N VAL A 100 -2.91 5.82 -3.95
CA VAL A 100 -1.55 6.13 -3.50
C VAL A 100 -0.61 5.04 -3.97
N VAL A 101 0.49 5.42 -4.64
CA VAL A 101 1.60 4.53 -4.98
C VAL A 101 2.86 4.97 -4.25
N ALA A 102 3.50 4.04 -3.55
CA ALA A 102 4.70 4.32 -2.76
C ALA A 102 5.59 3.10 -2.65
N PRO A 103 6.91 3.27 -2.42
CA PRO A 103 7.78 2.18 -1.99
C PRO A 103 7.25 1.50 -0.73
N ASN A 104 7.47 0.18 -0.64
CA ASN A 104 6.90 -0.68 0.41
C ASN A 104 6.98 -0.08 1.83
N LEU A 105 8.15 0.37 2.28
CA LEU A 105 8.31 0.95 3.63
C LEU A 105 7.40 2.15 3.87
N PHE A 106 7.23 3.01 2.88
CA PHE A 106 6.40 4.20 3.02
C PHE A 106 4.91 3.87 2.93
N SER A 107 4.53 2.96 2.04
CA SER A 107 3.13 2.54 1.93
C SER A 107 2.66 1.82 3.19
N ASP A 108 3.49 0.96 3.79
CA ASP A 108 3.21 0.27 5.04
C ASP A 108 2.86 1.27 6.17
N ILE A 109 3.72 2.26 6.38
CA ILE A 109 3.47 3.31 7.39
C ILE A 109 2.21 4.13 7.09
N LEU A 110 1.99 4.49 5.82
CA LEU A 110 0.86 5.31 5.42
C LEU A 110 -0.47 4.57 5.51
N THR A 111 -0.50 3.28 5.20
CA THR A 111 -1.72 2.47 5.30
C THR A 111 -2.17 2.27 6.74
N ASP A 112 -1.24 2.13 7.69
CA ASP A 112 -1.57 2.08 9.11
C ASP A 112 -2.16 3.40 9.61
N ALA A 113 -1.57 4.53 9.20
CA ALA A 113 -2.13 5.85 9.51
C ALA A 113 -3.53 6.05 8.90
N ALA A 114 -3.73 5.63 7.64
CA ALA A 114 -5.02 5.68 6.96
C ALA A 114 -6.04 4.75 7.64
N ALA A 115 -5.66 3.54 8.03
CA ALA A 115 -6.50 2.62 8.76
C ALA A 115 -7.01 3.24 10.08
N GLY A 116 -6.12 3.94 10.80
CA GLY A 116 -6.51 4.69 12.00
C GLY A 116 -7.59 5.75 11.75
N VAL A 117 -7.53 6.42 10.60
CA VAL A 117 -8.52 7.44 10.21
C VAL A 117 -9.89 6.83 9.88
N VAL A 118 -9.92 5.66 9.24
CA VAL A 118 -11.18 5.00 8.83
C VAL A 118 -11.81 4.12 9.91
N GLY A 119 -11.23 4.05 11.10
CA GLY A 119 -11.82 3.33 12.22
C GLY A 119 -10.96 2.18 12.78
N GLY A 120 -9.75 2.01 12.28
CA GLY A 120 -8.75 1.07 12.81
C GLY A 120 -8.43 -0.09 11.89
N LEU A 121 -7.41 -0.84 12.28
CA LEU A 121 -6.89 -1.99 11.51
C LEU A 121 -7.92 -3.10 11.28
N GLY A 122 -8.93 -3.21 12.15
CA GLY A 122 -10.02 -4.17 11.98
C GLY A 122 -10.95 -3.91 10.78
N LEU A 123 -10.72 -2.80 10.04
CA LEU A 123 -11.43 -2.43 8.81
C LEU A 123 -10.52 -2.40 7.57
N ALA A 124 -9.22 -2.64 7.74
CA ALA A 124 -8.25 -2.52 6.66
C ALA A 124 -7.96 -3.89 5.97
N PRO A 125 -8.51 -4.14 4.77
CA PRO A 125 -8.18 -5.31 3.98
C PRO A 125 -6.84 -5.13 3.27
N SER A 126 -6.23 -6.25 2.88
CA SER A 126 -5.02 -6.27 2.07
C SER A 126 -5.03 -7.40 1.04
N ALA A 127 -4.30 -7.20 -0.05
CA ALA A 127 -4.05 -8.22 -1.05
C ALA A 127 -2.63 -8.07 -1.63
N ASN A 128 -1.99 -9.20 -1.90
CA ASN A 128 -0.80 -9.30 -2.73
C ASN A 128 -1.20 -9.90 -4.07
N LEU A 129 -1.29 -9.05 -5.08
CA LEU A 129 -1.71 -9.42 -6.44
C LEU A 129 -0.50 -9.54 -7.34
N ASN A 130 -0.58 -10.45 -8.31
CA ASN A 130 0.41 -10.54 -9.38
C ASN A 130 -0.32 -10.55 -10.74
N PRO A 131 -0.55 -9.38 -11.34
CA PRO A 131 -1.32 -9.27 -12.58
C PRO A 131 -0.66 -9.97 -13.78
N ASP A 132 0.66 -10.22 -13.71
CA ASP A 132 1.42 -10.84 -14.80
C ASP A 132 1.54 -12.37 -14.68
N ALA A 133 0.96 -13.00 -13.65
CA ALA A 133 1.37 -14.35 -13.32
C ALA A 133 0.23 -15.37 -13.18
N ASP A 134 0.59 -16.58 -13.58
CA ASP A 134 -0.13 -17.81 -13.31
C ASP A 134 0.02 -18.30 -11.84
N VAL A 135 0.24 -17.37 -10.92
CA VAL A 135 0.34 -17.66 -9.48
C VAL A 135 -0.81 -16.97 -8.74
N PRO A 136 -1.42 -17.66 -7.77
CA PRO A 136 -2.53 -17.08 -7.01
C PRO A 136 -2.09 -15.87 -6.19
N GLY A 137 -2.99 -14.91 -6.01
CA GLY A 137 -2.86 -13.82 -5.07
C GLY A 137 -2.93 -14.31 -3.62
N MET A 138 -2.55 -13.44 -2.68
CA MET A 138 -2.73 -13.65 -1.24
C MET A 138 -3.62 -12.55 -0.69
N PHE A 139 -4.62 -12.91 0.09
CA PHE A 139 -5.62 -11.99 0.62
C PHE A 139 -5.68 -12.15 2.13
N GLU A 140 -5.37 -11.11 2.85
CA GLU A 140 -5.33 -11.10 4.31
C GLU A 140 -5.65 -9.70 4.84
N PRO A 141 -6.14 -9.56 6.09
CA PRO A 141 -6.22 -8.24 6.71
C PRO A 141 -4.82 -7.67 6.96
N VAL A 142 -4.72 -6.34 7.03
CA VAL A 142 -3.46 -5.66 7.35
C VAL A 142 -2.95 -6.03 8.75
N HIS A 143 -3.86 -6.23 9.70
CA HIS A 143 -3.50 -6.60 11.08
C HIS A 143 -2.94 -8.02 11.18
N GLY A 144 -2.05 -8.24 12.16
CA GLY A 144 -1.53 -9.55 12.54
C GLY A 144 -2.46 -10.33 13.48
N THR A 145 -1.87 -11.23 14.26
CA THR A 145 -2.58 -12.18 15.14
C THR A 145 -3.13 -11.57 16.45
N ALA A 146 -2.73 -10.34 16.79
CA ALA A 146 -3.14 -9.61 18.00
C ALA A 146 -3.22 -10.48 19.27
N PRO A 147 -2.09 -11.04 19.72
CA PRO A 147 -2.08 -12.02 20.82
C PRO A 147 -2.54 -11.42 22.14
N ASP A 148 -2.46 -10.10 22.28
CA ASP A 148 -2.89 -9.32 23.43
C ASP A 148 -4.41 -9.35 23.67
N ILE A 149 -5.21 -9.56 22.63
CA ILE A 149 -6.68 -9.66 22.70
C ILE A 149 -7.20 -11.08 22.41
N ALA A 150 -6.30 -12.05 22.26
CA ALA A 150 -6.70 -13.43 21.94
C ALA A 150 -7.57 -14.04 23.05
N GLY A 151 -8.76 -14.53 22.67
CA GLY A 151 -9.72 -15.12 23.61
C GLY A 151 -10.66 -14.14 24.30
N GLU A 152 -10.49 -12.82 24.11
CA GLU A 152 -11.35 -11.80 24.73
C GLU A 152 -12.70 -11.60 24.00
N GLY A 153 -12.82 -12.10 22.77
CA GLY A 153 -14.04 -11.97 21.97
C GLY A 153 -14.33 -10.54 21.46
N ILE A 154 -13.29 -9.70 21.39
CA ILE A 154 -13.42 -8.28 20.99
C ILE A 154 -12.81 -7.98 19.60
N ALA A 155 -12.19 -8.95 18.96
CA ALA A 155 -11.59 -8.76 17.65
C ALA A 155 -12.64 -8.41 16.59
N ASN A 156 -12.38 -7.36 15.80
CA ASN A 156 -13.26 -6.98 14.69
C ASN A 156 -12.91 -7.83 13.46
N PRO A 157 -13.84 -8.66 12.91
CA PRO A 157 -13.57 -9.53 11.77
C PRO A 157 -13.74 -8.83 10.40
N LEU A 158 -14.17 -7.57 10.35
CA LEU A 158 -14.60 -6.92 9.11
C LEU A 158 -13.46 -6.76 8.10
N ALA A 159 -12.22 -6.55 8.54
CA ALA A 159 -11.06 -6.53 7.65
C ALA A 159 -10.88 -7.86 6.90
N THR A 160 -11.11 -9.00 7.57
CA THR A 160 -11.04 -10.33 6.94
C THR A 160 -12.18 -10.52 5.94
N VAL A 161 -13.40 -10.06 6.25
CA VAL A 161 -14.54 -10.10 5.32
C VAL A 161 -14.26 -9.25 4.09
N LEU A 162 -13.70 -8.06 4.25
CA LEU A 162 -13.30 -7.19 3.15
C LEU A 162 -12.14 -7.78 2.33
N SER A 163 -11.20 -8.49 2.97
CA SER A 163 -10.14 -9.22 2.24
C SER A 163 -10.72 -10.37 1.42
N ALA A 164 -11.78 -11.04 1.89
CA ALA A 164 -12.50 -12.02 1.11
C ALA A 164 -13.25 -11.38 -0.09
N ALA A 165 -13.76 -10.15 0.07
CA ALA A 165 -14.33 -9.40 -1.06
C ALA A 165 -13.28 -9.11 -2.14
N LEU A 166 -12.05 -8.73 -1.76
CA LEU A 166 -10.94 -8.56 -2.70
C LEU A 166 -10.59 -9.87 -3.42
N LEU A 167 -10.63 -11.01 -2.73
CA LEU A 167 -10.42 -12.33 -3.33
C LEU A 167 -11.48 -12.64 -4.40
N PHE A 168 -12.77 -12.41 -4.10
CA PHE A 168 -13.83 -12.64 -5.07
C PHE A 168 -13.72 -11.71 -6.29
N GLU A 169 -13.30 -10.48 -6.09
CA GLU A 169 -13.05 -9.53 -7.16
C GLU A 169 -11.91 -10.00 -8.08
N ASP A 170 -10.80 -10.47 -7.51
CA ASP A 170 -9.65 -11.03 -8.26
C ASP A 170 -10.04 -12.29 -9.06
N LEU A 171 -10.98 -13.08 -8.56
CA LEU A 171 -11.53 -14.24 -9.25
C LEU A 171 -12.60 -13.91 -10.31
N GLY A 172 -12.96 -12.63 -10.47
CA GLY A 172 -14.01 -12.18 -11.39
C GLY A 172 -15.44 -12.39 -10.87
N GLU A 173 -15.61 -12.71 -9.59
CA GLU A 173 -16.89 -12.93 -8.91
C GLU A 173 -17.42 -11.64 -8.27
N SER A 174 -17.59 -10.59 -9.08
CA SER A 174 -17.93 -9.24 -8.62
C SER A 174 -19.22 -9.18 -7.81
N ASP A 175 -20.25 -9.93 -8.17
CA ASP A 175 -21.52 -9.97 -7.43
C ASP A 175 -21.31 -10.47 -5.98
N ALA A 176 -20.43 -11.46 -5.78
CA ALA A 176 -20.12 -11.97 -4.45
C ALA A 176 -19.29 -10.93 -3.64
N ALA A 177 -18.36 -10.24 -4.29
CA ALA A 177 -17.60 -9.17 -3.66
C ALA A 177 -18.52 -8.03 -3.18
N ASP A 178 -19.48 -7.62 -4.00
CA ASP A 178 -20.44 -6.55 -3.68
C ASP A 178 -21.37 -6.91 -2.53
N VAL A 179 -21.81 -8.18 -2.45
CA VAL A 179 -22.60 -8.67 -1.31
C VAL A 179 -21.81 -8.54 0.00
N LEU A 180 -20.53 -8.91 0.01
CA LEU A 180 -19.69 -8.80 1.20
C LEU A 180 -19.45 -7.33 1.60
N ARG A 181 -19.16 -6.46 0.64
CA ARG A 181 -19.00 -5.01 0.89
C ARG A 181 -20.26 -4.40 1.47
N SER A 182 -21.41 -4.66 0.83
CA SER A 182 -22.71 -4.15 1.30
C SER A 182 -23.09 -4.65 2.70
N ALA A 183 -22.74 -5.91 3.03
CA ALA A 183 -22.95 -6.44 4.36
C ALA A 183 -22.10 -5.70 5.41
N VAL A 184 -20.83 -5.38 5.10
CA VAL A 184 -19.96 -4.61 5.98
C VAL A 184 -20.49 -3.17 6.14
N GLU A 185 -20.87 -2.51 5.06
CA GLU A 185 -21.46 -1.16 5.09
C GLU A 185 -22.72 -1.12 5.97
N THR A 186 -23.59 -2.12 5.82
CA THR A 186 -24.82 -2.22 6.64
C THR A 186 -24.49 -2.40 8.12
N GLN A 187 -23.42 -3.10 8.46
CA GLN A 187 -22.99 -3.32 9.85
C GLN A 187 -22.39 -2.05 10.49
N LEU A 188 -21.80 -1.19 9.66
CA LEU A 188 -21.18 0.06 10.14
C LEU A 188 -22.19 1.21 10.28
N GLY A 189 -23.38 1.13 9.67
CA GLY A 189 -24.45 2.15 9.72
C GLY A 189 -24.36 3.13 8.59
#